data_be33eb3e38e10dedd399e42ae9b7feab
#
_entry.id   be33eb3e38e10dedd399e42ae9b7feab
#
_cell.length_a   1.000
_cell.length_b   1.000
_cell.length_c   1.000
_cell.angle_alpha   90.00
_cell.angle_beta   90.00
_cell.angle_gamma   90.00
#
_symmetry.space_group_name_H-M   'P 1'
#
loop_
_entity.id
_entity.type
_entity.pdbx_description
1 polymer ?
#
loop_
_entity_poly.entity_id
_entity_poly.type
_entity_poly.pdbx_seq_one_letter_code
_entity_poly.pdbx_strand_id
1 'polypeptide(L)'
;MKIALIGYGKMGHMIEQIALERGHEIVSIIDVDNIEDFDSPAFASADVAIEFTNPTAAFANYQRAFAHNVKVVSGSTGWIQDHKAEVERMCTEGGQTLFWASNFSIGVAIFSAVNRYLAKIMNGFPQYSVEMEEVHHIHKLDAPSGTAITLAEEIINDLDRKDKWVKGFQHAADGTESGSNEVAPNELPIASIRRDEVPGIHSISYDSEADKITITHDAHSRKGFALGAVLAAEYTKEHTGLLTTSDLFKF
;
A
#
# COMPACT_ATOMS: atom_id res chain seq x y z
N MET A 1 14.36 7.10 17.71
CA MET A 1 13.06 7.57 18.21
C MET A 1 12.36 6.47 18.97
N LYS A 2 11.35 6.82 19.76
CA LYS A 2 10.49 5.89 20.48
C LYS A 2 9.28 5.53 19.64
N ILE A 3 9.05 4.24 19.42
CA ILE A 3 7.96 3.72 18.60
C ILE A 3 7.04 2.86 19.47
N ALA A 4 5.73 3.06 19.33
CA ALA A 4 4.73 2.09 19.80
C ALA A 4 4.24 1.25 18.60
N LEU A 5 3.96 -0.03 18.83
CA LEU A 5 3.34 -0.90 17.84
C LEU A 5 1.90 -1.19 18.25
N ILE A 6 0.97 -1.06 17.32
CA ILE A 6 -0.45 -1.38 17.47
C ILE A 6 -0.79 -2.48 16.47
N GLY A 7 -1.07 -3.67 16.98
CA GLY A 7 -1.15 -4.92 16.22
C GLY A 7 0.21 -5.62 16.11
N TYR A 8 0.30 -6.82 16.70
CA TYR A 8 1.56 -7.56 16.82
C TYR A 8 1.50 -8.93 16.11
N GLY A 9 0.87 -8.92 14.91
CA GLY A 9 0.88 -10.06 14.00
C GLY A 9 2.16 -10.12 13.14
N LYS A 10 2.07 -10.78 11.98
CA LYS A 10 3.21 -10.96 11.05
C LYS A 10 3.90 -9.64 10.66
N MET A 11 3.13 -8.55 10.46
CA MET A 11 3.70 -7.24 10.15
C MET A 11 4.32 -6.58 11.38
N GLY A 12 3.65 -6.62 12.54
CA GLY A 12 4.17 -6.05 13.78
C GLY A 12 5.54 -6.58 14.16
N HIS A 13 5.73 -7.90 14.13
CA HIS A 13 7.04 -8.54 14.39
C HIS A 13 8.14 -8.08 13.42
N MET A 14 7.79 -7.95 12.14
CA MET A 14 8.76 -7.53 11.12
C MET A 14 9.12 -6.04 11.24
N ILE A 15 8.13 -5.20 11.58
CA ILE A 15 8.33 -3.77 11.84
C ILE A 15 9.23 -3.59 13.07
N GLU A 16 8.99 -4.34 14.15
CA GLU A 16 9.84 -4.32 15.34
C GLU A 16 11.30 -4.62 14.99
N GLN A 17 11.54 -5.73 14.29
CA GLN A 17 12.89 -6.11 13.88
C GLN A 17 13.60 -4.98 13.12
N ILE A 18 12.93 -4.41 12.10
CA ILE A 18 13.53 -3.35 11.26
C ILE A 18 13.71 -2.06 12.07
N ALA A 19 12.77 -1.71 12.94
CA ALA A 19 12.89 -0.54 13.80
C ALA A 19 14.11 -0.65 14.72
N LEU A 20 14.31 -1.80 15.36
CA LEU A 20 15.49 -2.07 16.21
C LEU A 20 16.80 -2.05 15.40
N GLU A 21 16.84 -2.69 14.21
CA GLU A 21 18.00 -2.66 13.30
C GLU A 21 18.37 -1.23 12.89
N ARG A 22 17.39 -0.32 12.80
CA ARG A 22 17.59 1.10 12.49
C ARG A 22 17.88 1.97 13.71
N GLY A 23 18.02 1.37 14.91
CA GLY A 23 18.37 2.07 16.15
C GLY A 23 17.20 2.78 16.82
N HIS A 24 15.98 2.38 16.55
CA HIS A 24 14.79 2.88 17.27
C HIS A 24 14.53 2.04 18.53
N GLU A 25 13.78 2.60 19.47
CA GLU A 25 13.33 1.94 20.70
C GLU A 25 11.85 1.61 20.58
N ILE A 26 11.48 0.35 20.83
CA ILE A 26 10.06 -0.05 20.97
C ILE A 26 9.67 0.12 22.43
N VAL A 27 8.81 1.11 22.72
CA VAL A 27 8.41 1.48 24.06
C VAL A 27 7.09 0.84 24.51
N SER A 28 6.23 0.44 23.55
CA SER A 28 4.96 -0.20 23.81
C SER A 28 4.56 -1.11 22.66
N ILE A 29 3.96 -2.25 22.98
CA ILE A 29 3.37 -3.17 22.01
C ILE A 29 1.94 -3.44 22.47
N ILE A 30 0.97 -3.08 21.65
CA ILE A 30 -0.45 -3.22 21.92
C ILE A 30 -1.06 -4.22 20.93
N ASP A 31 -1.77 -5.20 21.46
CA ASP A 31 -2.57 -6.15 20.69
C ASP A 31 -3.94 -6.35 21.38
N VAL A 32 -4.72 -7.30 20.92
CA VAL A 32 -6.10 -7.56 21.41
C VAL A 32 -6.18 -7.88 22.92
N ASP A 33 -5.11 -8.43 23.49
CA ASP A 33 -5.09 -8.92 24.86
C ASP A 33 -4.63 -7.87 25.89
N ASN A 34 -4.17 -6.67 25.46
CA ASN A 34 -3.65 -5.62 26.35
C ASN A 34 -4.02 -4.20 25.90
N ILE A 35 -5.25 -4.01 25.47
CA ILE A 35 -5.77 -2.72 24.98
C ILE A 35 -5.68 -1.61 26.04
N GLU A 36 -5.70 -1.94 27.32
CA GLU A 36 -5.51 -1.00 28.44
C GLU A 36 -4.13 -0.32 28.44
N ASP A 37 -3.13 -0.90 27.76
CA ASP A 37 -1.78 -0.34 27.67
C ASP A 37 -1.72 0.95 26.83
N PHE A 38 -2.79 1.31 26.09
CA PHE A 38 -2.92 2.65 25.51
C PHE A 38 -2.83 3.76 26.57
N ASP A 39 -3.30 3.51 27.80
CA ASP A 39 -3.27 4.46 28.90
C ASP A 39 -1.97 4.40 29.71
N SER A 40 -1.00 3.58 29.29
CA SER A 40 0.28 3.46 29.97
C SER A 40 1.22 4.65 29.72
N PRO A 41 2.07 5.02 30.69
CA PRO A 41 3.11 6.01 30.47
C PRO A 41 4.10 5.62 29.37
N ALA A 42 4.28 4.32 29.13
CA ALA A 42 5.13 3.80 28.07
C ALA A 42 4.57 4.20 26.69
N PHE A 43 3.28 3.94 26.44
CA PHE A 43 2.62 4.34 25.20
C PHE A 43 2.64 5.86 25.02
N ALA A 44 2.28 6.62 26.04
CA ALA A 44 2.27 8.09 25.98
C ALA A 44 3.67 8.70 25.73
N SER A 45 4.75 7.94 25.95
CA SER A 45 6.13 8.37 25.66
C SER A 45 6.56 8.17 24.23
N ALA A 46 5.74 7.53 23.37
CA ALA A 46 6.07 7.25 21.99
C ALA A 46 6.08 8.52 21.13
N ASP A 47 7.07 8.67 20.26
CA ASP A 47 7.08 9.71 19.23
C ASP A 47 6.03 9.41 18.15
N VAL A 48 5.90 8.12 17.76
CA VAL A 48 4.99 7.64 16.71
C VAL A 48 4.51 6.23 17.05
N ALA A 49 3.24 5.95 16.79
CA ALA A 49 2.68 4.60 16.81
C ALA A 49 2.54 4.06 15.39
N ILE A 50 2.97 2.82 15.15
CA ILE A 50 2.80 2.13 13.86
C ILE A 50 1.67 1.10 14.02
N GLU A 51 0.58 1.29 13.28
CA GLU A 51 -0.67 0.55 13.38
C GLU A 51 -0.88 -0.38 12.18
N PHE A 52 -0.94 -1.68 12.44
CA PHE A 52 -1.27 -2.73 11.46
C PHE A 52 -2.21 -3.75 12.11
N THR A 53 -3.50 -3.43 12.15
CA THR A 53 -4.53 -4.29 12.72
C THR A 53 -5.54 -4.73 11.66
N ASN A 54 -6.77 -4.30 11.76
CA ASN A 54 -7.86 -4.64 10.85
C ASN A 54 -8.82 -3.45 10.65
N PRO A 55 -9.72 -3.49 9.64
CA PRO A 55 -10.63 -2.39 9.32
C PRO A 55 -11.50 -1.91 10.48
N THR A 56 -11.95 -2.84 11.34
CA THR A 56 -12.90 -2.52 12.43
C THR A 56 -12.21 -1.92 13.65
N ALA A 57 -10.92 -2.20 13.87
CA ALA A 57 -10.17 -1.70 15.01
C ALA A 57 -9.43 -0.38 14.72
N ALA A 58 -9.03 -0.15 13.47
CA ALA A 58 -8.13 0.92 13.07
C ALA A 58 -8.59 2.30 13.56
N PHE A 59 -9.83 2.68 13.32
CA PHE A 59 -10.34 4.00 13.70
C PHE A 59 -10.32 4.21 15.22
N ALA A 60 -10.75 3.22 16.01
CA ALA A 60 -10.69 3.29 17.47
C ALA A 60 -9.24 3.39 17.98
N ASN A 61 -8.29 2.71 17.32
CA ASN A 61 -6.88 2.81 17.65
C ASN A 61 -6.32 4.21 17.39
N TYR A 62 -6.72 4.86 16.28
CA TYR A 62 -6.34 6.25 16.01
C TYR A 62 -6.85 7.20 17.10
N GLN A 63 -8.13 7.08 17.48
CA GLN A 63 -8.72 7.92 18.52
C GLN A 63 -7.98 7.77 19.85
N ARG A 64 -7.61 6.56 20.24
CA ARG A 64 -6.83 6.30 21.46
C ARG A 64 -5.43 6.91 21.38
N ALA A 65 -4.71 6.68 20.28
CA ALA A 65 -3.37 7.26 20.09
C ALA A 65 -3.42 8.80 20.12
N PHE A 66 -4.39 9.41 19.45
CA PHE A 66 -4.57 10.84 19.42
C PHE A 66 -4.93 11.45 20.79
N ALA A 67 -5.67 10.71 21.63
CA ALA A 67 -5.97 11.15 23.02
C ALA A 67 -4.69 11.33 23.86
N HIS A 68 -3.60 10.61 23.51
CA HIS A 68 -2.28 10.75 24.13
C HIS A 68 -1.31 11.63 23.33
N ASN A 69 -1.78 12.31 22.28
CA ASN A 69 -0.96 13.12 21.35
C ASN A 69 0.14 12.31 20.65
N VAL A 70 -0.04 11.01 20.48
CA VAL A 70 0.89 10.14 19.74
C VAL A 70 0.50 10.17 18.27
N LYS A 71 1.46 10.51 17.40
CA LYS A 71 1.29 10.48 15.95
C LYS A 71 1.14 9.04 15.45
N VAL A 72 0.39 8.84 14.38
CA VAL A 72 0.09 7.48 13.88
C VAL A 72 0.57 7.30 12.45
N VAL A 73 1.18 6.14 12.19
CA VAL A 73 1.41 5.58 10.85
C VAL A 73 0.56 4.34 10.72
N SER A 74 -0.36 4.28 9.76
CA SER A 74 -1.26 3.14 9.62
C SER A 74 -1.25 2.51 8.24
N GLY A 75 -1.15 1.18 8.23
CA GLY A 75 -1.33 0.32 7.06
C GLY A 75 -2.66 -0.43 7.04
N SER A 76 -3.52 -0.22 8.03
CA SER A 76 -4.86 -0.81 8.02
C SER A 76 -5.72 -0.18 6.92
N THR A 77 -6.43 -1.03 6.17
CA THR A 77 -7.31 -0.64 5.06
C THR A 77 -8.77 -0.91 5.39
N GLY A 78 -9.70 -0.44 4.56
CA GLY A 78 -11.13 -0.73 4.69
C GLY A 78 -11.92 0.18 5.65
N TRP A 79 -11.27 0.99 6.45
CA TRP A 79 -11.91 1.97 7.37
C TRP A 79 -12.30 3.30 6.69
N ILE A 80 -11.70 3.59 5.53
CA ILE A 80 -11.79 4.90 4.85
C ILE A 80 -13.22 5.29 4.52
N GLN A 81 -14.04 4.36 4.01
CA GLN A 81 -15.40 4.68 3.56
C GLN A 81 -16.26 5.25 4.69
N ASP A 82 -16.06 4.74 5.91
CA ASP A 82 -16.89 5.11 7.06
C ASP A 82 -16.33 6.29 7.86
N HIS A 83 -15.00 6.49 7.86
CA HIS A 83 -14.34 7.40 8.80
C HIS A 83 -13.42 8.45 8.16
N LYS A 84 -13.29 8.49 6.83
CA LYS A 84 -12.36 9.39 6.13
C LYS A 84 -12.53 10.85 6.54
N ALA A 85 -13.75 11.38 6.46
CA ALA A 85 -14.03 12.79 6.74
C ALA A 85 -13.73 13.17 8.20
N GLU A 86 -13.97 12.24 9.14
CA GLU A 86 -13.67 12.49 10.55
C GLU A 86 -12.17 12.51 10.80
N VAL A 87 -11.43 11.55 10.25
CA VAL A 87 -9.96 11.50 10.36
C VAL A 87 -9.30 12.71 9.70
N GLU A 88 -9.78 13.11 8.52
CA GLU A 88 -9.31 14.34 7.86
C GLU A 88 -9.48 15.56 8.77
N ARG A 89 -10.67 15.72 9.37
CA ARG A 89 -10.93 16.83 10.31
C ARG A 89 -10.03 16.75 11.55
N MET A 90 -9.82 15.58 12.14
CA MET A 90 -8.91 15.39 13.28
C MET A 90 -7.48 15.83 12.94
N CYS A 91 -7.03 15.58 11.72
CA CYS A 91 -5.68 15.95 11.28
C CYS A 91 -5.58 17.43 10.85
N THR A 92 -6.59 17.99 10.18
CA THR A 92 -6.53 19.35 9.62
C THR A 92 -6.92 20.42 10.63
N GLU A 93 -7.92 20.15 11.48
CA GLU A 93 -8.46 21.10 12.45
C GLU A 93 -8.07 20.74 13.89
N GLY A 94 -7.98 19.44 14.20
CA GLY A 94 -7.69 18.93 15.54
C GLY A 94 -6.20 18.83 15.88
N GLY A 95 -5.29 19.15 14.94
CA GLY A 95 -3.85 19.13 15.16
C GLY A 95 -3.24 17.72 15.29
N GLN A 96 -4.01 16.67 15.00
CA GLN A 96 -3.53 15.29 15.02
C GLN A 96 -2.72 14.94 13.76
N THR A 97 -1.97 13.85 13.83
CA THR A 97 -1.14 13.44 12.70
C THR A 97 -1.36 11.96 12.38
N LEU A 98 -1.79 11.71 11.15
CA LEU A 98 -1.89 10.38 10.58
C LEU A 98 -1.10 10.31 9.27
N PHE A 99 -0.15 9.40 9.18
CA PHE A 99 0.37 8.93 7.91
C PHE A 99 -0.39 7.65 7.52
N TRP A 100 -1.13 7.70 6.42
CA TRP A 100 -1.85 6.53 5.94
C TRP A 100 -1.44 6.14 4.53
N ALA A 101 -1.25 4.83 4.34
CA ALA A 101 -1.06 4.25 3.02
C ALA A 101 -1.68 2.85 2.95
N SER A 102 -2.29 2.52 1.83
CA SER A 102 -2.75 1.16 1.54
C SER A 102 -1.59 0.22 1.19
N ASN A 103 -0.42 0.78 0.86
CA ASN A 103 0.79 0.04 0.52
C ASN A 103 2.04 0.84 0.95
N PHE A 104 2.89 0.22 1.77
CA PHE A 104 4.14 0.80 2.27
C PHE A 104 5.38 0.31 1.51
N SER A 105 5.23 -0.51 0.48
CA SER A 105 6.37 -1.01 -0.27
C SER A 105 7.09 0.11 -1.03
N ILE A 106 8.35 0.36 -0.67
CA ILE A 106 9.22 1.31 -1.39
C ILE A 106 9.37 0.88 -2.86
N GLY A 107 9.51 -0.43 -3.10
CA GLY A 107 9.59 -0.97 -4.46
C GLY A 107 8.34 -0.65 -5.28
N VAL A 108 7.15 -0.78 -4.68
CA VAL A 108 5.88 -0.41 -5.35
C VAL A 108 5.81 1.11 -5.59
N ALA A 109 6.26 1.94 -4.65
CA ALA A 109 6.27 3.40 -4.83
C ALA A 109 7.19 3.82 -6.00
N ILE A 110 8.39 3.25 -6.09
CA ILE A 110 9.32 3.47 -7.21
C ILE A 110 8.71 2.94 -8.51
N PHE A 111 8.14 1.75 -8.48
CA PHE A 111 7.51 1.12 -9.64
C PHE A 111 6.34 1.97 -10.18
N SER A 112 5.49 2.49 -9.30
CA SER A 112 4.40 3.42 -9.63
C SER A 112 4.93 4.71 -10.30
N ALA A 113 6.01 5.30 -9.79
CA ALA A 113 6.62 6.48 -10.41
C ALA A 113 7.14 6.19 -11.83
N VAL A 114 7.81 5.05 -12.02
CA VAL A 114 8.28 4.60 -13.35
C VAL A 114 7.11 4.31 -14.27
N ASN A 115 6.04 3.67 -13.76
CA ASN A 115 4.82 3.37 -14.50
C ASN A 115 4.18 4.65 -15.09
N ARG A 116 3.95 5.66 -14.25
CA ARG A 116 3.39 6.96 -14.69
C ARG A 116 4.28 7.64 -15.73
N TYR A 117 5.60 7.65 -15.49
CA TYR A 117 6.53 8.25 -16.44
C TYR A 117 6.54 7.52 -17.78
N LEU A 118 6.54 6.17 -17.76
CA LEU A 118 6.48 5.36 -18.97
C LEU A 118 5.15 5.54 -19.70
N ALA A 119 4.02 5.57 -19.01
CA ALA A 119 2.70 5.80 -19.61
C ALA A 119 2.64 7.14 -20.37
N LYS A 120 3.20 8.22 -19.79
CA LYS A 120 3.32 9.53 -20.46
C LYS A 120 4.13 9.46 -21.75
N ILE A 121 5.25 8.76 -21.73
CA ILE A 121 6.06 8.56 -22.95
C ILE A 121 5.25 7.78 -23.98
N MET A 122 4.64 6.67 -23.58
CA MET A 122 3.91 5.75 -24.45
C MET A 122 2.62 6.35 -25.02
N ASN A 123 2.11 7.43 -24.44
CA ASN A 123 0.98 8.18 -25.02
C ASN A 123 1.30 8.72 -26.41
N GLY A 124 2.56 9.08 -26.68
CA GLY A 124 3.05 9.51 -27.99
C GLY A 124 3.27 8.38 -29.01
N PHE A 125 3.11 7.11 -28.62
CA PHE A 125 3.44 5.95 -29.46
C PHE A 125 2.25 4.97 -29.57
N PRO A 126 1.21 5.30 -30.37
CA PRO A 126 -0.04 4.52 -30.41
C PRO A 126 0.10 3.11 -30.99
N GLN A 127 1.21 2.78 -31.65
CA GLN A 127 1.51 1.45 -32.14
C GLN A 127 1.79 0.41 -31.04
N TYR A 128 2.03 0.86 -29.79
CA TYR A 128 2.19 -0.05 -28.65
C TYR A 128 0.85 -0.27 -27.95
N SER A 129 0.45 -1.54 -27.85
CA SER A 129 -0.62 -1.97 -26.94
C SER A 129 -0.11 -2.10 -25.52
N VAL A 130 -0.95 -1.86 -24.51
CA VAL A 130 -0.59 -2.01 -23.09
C VAL A 130 -1.40 -3.12 -22.46
N GLU A 131 -0.72 -3.95 -21.67
CA GLU A 131 -1.30 -5.04 -20.88
C GLU A 131 -0.71 -5.06 -19.48
N MET A 132 -1.49 -5.58 -18.53
CA MET A 132 -1.07 -5.75 -17.15
C MET A 132 -1.31 -7.18 -16.66
N GLU A 133 -0.38 -7.67 -15.84
CA GLU A 133 -0.49 -8.93 -15.13
C GLU A 133 -0.12 -8.76 -13.67
N GLU A 134 -0.89 -9.40 -12.77
CA GLU A 134 -0.53 -9.53 -11.36
C GLU A 134 -0.57 -10.98 -10.92
N VAL A 135 0.40 -11.38 -10.10
CA VAL A 135 0.49 -12.72 -9.52
C VAL A 135 0.56 -12.61 -8.01
N HIS A 136 -0.30 -13.34 -7.31
CA HIS A 136 -0.30 -13.43 -5.85
C HIS A 136 -0.51 -14.86 -5.36
N HIS A 137 -0.30 -15.05 -4.05
CA HIS A 137 -0.52 -16.34 -3.39
C HIS A 137 -1.97 -16.82 -3.50
N ILE A 138 -2.16 -18.12 -3.38
CA ILE A 138 -3.47 -18.80 -3.54
C ILE A 138 -4.53 -18.36 -2.51
N HIS A 139 -4.13 -17.76 -1.39
CA HIS A 139 -5.05 -17.28 -0.33
C HIS A 139 -5.57 -15.87 -0.56
N LYS A 140 -5.15 -15.17 -1.65
CA LYS A 140 -5.61 -13.82 -1.95
C LYS A 140 -6.96 -13.87 -2.64
N LEU A 141 -7.98 -13.26 -2.01
CA LEU A 141 -9.38 -13.33 -2.46
C LEU A 141 -9.72 -12.29 -3.53
N ASP A 142 -9.19 -11.07 -3.38
CA ASP A 142 -9.45 -9.98 -4.34
C ASP A 142 -8.64 -10.20 -5.63
N ALA A 143 -9.30 -10.04 -6.77
CA ALA A 143 -8.72 -10.07 -8.11
C ALA A 143 -9.48 -9.08 -9.03
N PRO A 144 -8.79 -8.11 -9.66
CA PRO A 144 -7.38 -7.76 -9.48
C PRO A 144 -7.07 -7.24 -8.07
N SER A 145 -5.77 -7.27 -7.71
CA SER A 145 -5.30 -6.70 -6.43
C SER A 145 -5.47 -5.17 -6.39
N GLY A 146 -5.63 -4.60 -5.20
CA GLY A 146 -5.72 -3.14 -5.04
C GLY A 146 -4.52 -2.39 -5.65
N THR A 147 -3.30 -2.94 -5.53
CA THR A 147 -2.11 -2.37 -6.16
C THR A 147 -2.19 -2.40 -7.68
N ALA A 148 -2.68 -3.49 -8.27
CA ALA A 148 -2.87 -3.58 -9.72
C ALA A 148 -3.89 -2.57 -10.23
N ILE A 149 -4.99 -2.37 -9.49
CA ILE A 149 -6.00 -1.35 -9.82
C ILE A 149 -5.39 0.06 -9.79
N THR A 150 -4.65 0.40 -8.73
CA THR A 150 -3.97 1.71 -8.63
C THR A 150 -3.01 1.95 -9.80
N LEU A 151 -2.19 0.95 -10.14
CA LEU A 151 -1.26 1.04 -11.27
C LEU A 151 -1.99 1.20 -12.62
N ALA A 152 -3.13 0.53 -12.80
CA ALA A 152 -3.96 0.67 -14.00
C ALA A 152 -4.59 2.06 -14.10
N GLU A 153 -5.10 2.60 -12.99
CA GLU A 153 -5.65 3.96 -12.93
C GLU A 153 -4.57 5.02 -13.25
N GLU A 154 -3.34 4.82 -12.79
CA GLU A 154 -2.21 5.67 -13.15
C GLU A 154 -1.92 5.64 -14.66
N ILE A 155 -1.94 4.46 -15.29
CA ILE A 155 -1.79 4.34 -16.75
C ILE A 155 -2.91 5.08 -17.48
N ILE A 156 -4.15 4.87 -17.08
CA ILE A 156 -5.33 5.48 -17.72
C ILE A 156 -5.27 7.01 -17.62
N ASN A 157 -4.80 7.55 -16.50
CA ASN A 157 -4.66 8.99 -16.32
C ASN A 157 -3.63 9.64 -17.25
N ASP A 158 -2.63 8.88 -17.70
CA ASP A 158 -1.53 9.37 -18.52
C ASP A 158 -1.55 8.84 -19.98
N LEU A 159 -2.53 7.99 -20.34
CA LEU A 159 -2.62 7.30 -21.64
C LEU A 159 -4.00 7.51 -22.29
N ASP A 160 -4.17 8.59 -23.05
CA ASP A 160 -5.45 9.09 -23.60
C ASP A 160 -6.29 8.04 -24.36
N ARG A 161 -5.67 6.98 -24.88
CA ARG A 161 -6.34 5.90 -25.60
C ARG A 161 -6.95 4.81 -24.72
N LYS A 162 -6.85 4.94 -23.37
CA LYS A 162 -7.43 4.02 -22.39
C LYS A 162 -8.38 4.77 -21.47
N ASP A 163 -9.63 4.29 -21.36
CA ASP A 163 -10.69 4.94 -20.58
C ASP A 163 -10.93 4.27 -19.22
N LYS A 164 -10.72 2.96 -19.18
CA LYS A 164 -10.98 2.14 -17.97
C LYS A 164 -10.16 0.87 -17.97
N TRP A 165 -9.92 0.34 -16.79
CA TRP A 165 -9.43 -1.03 -16.63
C TRP A 165 -10.60 -2.04 -16.60
N VAL A 166 -10.32 -3.27 -17.01
CA VAL A 166 -11.24 -4.40 -16.95
C VAL A 166 -10.52 -5.65 -16.44
N LYS A 167 -11.28 -6.58 -15.87
CA LYS A 167 -10.73 -7.91 -15.55
C LYS A 167 -10.38 -8.62 -16.84
N GLY A 168 -9.09 -8.91 -17.01
CA GLY A 168 -8.56 -9.72 -18.08
C GLY A 168 -8.61 -11.21 -17.77
N PHE A 169 -7.61 -11.95 -18.23
CA PHE A 169 -7.44 -13.38 -17.92
C PHE A 169 -7.30 -13.61 -16.42
N GLN A 170 -7.99 -14.63 -15.91
CA GLN A 170 -7.96 -15.02 -14.50
C GLN A 170 -7.54 -16.47 -14.39
N HIS A 171 -6.52 -16.75 -13.56
CA HIS A 171 -6.15 -18.09 -13.14
C HIS A 171 -6.32 -18.19 -11.63
N ALA A 172 -7.39 -18.85 -11.20
CA ALA A 172 -7.76 -18.96 -9.78
C ALA A 172 -6.90 -20.00 -9.04
N ALA A 173 -6.95 -19.97 -7.70
CA ALA A 173 -6.19 -20.88 -6.83
C ALA A 173 -6.53 -22.37 -7.00
N ASP A 174 -7.73 -22.68 -7.47
CA ASP A 174 -8.19 -24.06 -7.79
C ASP A 174 -7.83 -24.51 -9.22
N GLY A 175 -7.10 -23.67 -9.98
CA GLY A 175 -6.72 -23.91 -11.36
C GLY A 175 -7.80 -23.54 -12.38
N THR A 176 -8.92 -22.98 -11.96
CA THR A 176 -9.96 -22.51 -12.88
C THR A 176 -9.48 -21.29 -13.66
N GLU A 177 -9.62 -21.33 -14.98
CA GLU A 177 -9.31 -20.23 -15.89
C GLU A 177 -10.59 -19.58 -16.42
N SER A 178 -10.56 -18.25 -16.51
CA SER A 178 -11.69 -17.46 -17.04
C SER A 178 -11.23 -16.10 -17.56
N GLY A 179 -12.10 -15.40 -18.28
CA GLY A 179 -11.79 -14.10 -18.87
C GLY A 179 -10.86 -14.17 -20.07
N SER A 180 -10.48 -13.03 -20.60
CA SER A 180 -9.56 -12.87 -21.73
C SER A 180 -8.89 -11.50 -21.67
N ASN A 181 -7.66 -11.41 -22.17
CA ASN A 181 -7.01 -10.11 -22.40
C ASN A 181 -7.38 -9.49 -23.76
N GLU A 182 -8.14 -10.22 -24.59
CA GLU A 182 -8.74 -9.65 -25.80
C GLU A 182 -9.95 -8.79 -25.42
N VAL A 183 -9.74 -7.48 -25.34
CA VAL A 183 -10.72 -6.48 -24.88
C VAL A 183 -10.85 -5.35 -25.89
N ALA A 184 -11.78 -4.42 -25.69
CA ALA A 184 -11.92 -3.27 -26.56
C ALA A 184 -10.64 -2.40 -26.55
N PRO A 185 -10.30 -1.73 -27.65
CA PRO A 185 -9.05 -0.95 -27.76
C PRO A 185 -8.87 0.13 -26.69
N ASN A 186 -9.96 0.66 -26.15
CA ASN A 186 -9.96 1.67 -25.08
C ASN A 186 -9.97 1.06 -23.66
N GLU A 187 -9.97 -0.25 -23.54
CA GLU A 187 -9.94 -0.94 -22.24
C GLU A 187 -8.52 -1.44 -21.92
N LEU A 188 -8.14 -1.39 -20.64
CA LEU A 188 -6.89 -1.93 -20.13
C LEU A 188 -7.16 -3.24 -19.38
N PRO A 189 -6.80 -4.41 -19.93
CA PRO A 189 -6.99 -5.68 -19.25
C PRO A 189 -5.97 -5.87 -18.13
N ILE A 190 -6.42 -6.38 -16.98
CA ILE A 190 -5.56 -6.81 -15.89
C ILE A 190 -5.71 -8.33 -15.74
N ALA A 191 -4.70 -9.09 -16.14
CA ALA A 191 -4.63 -10.51 -15.86
C ALA A 191 -4.29 -10.74 -14.38
N SER A 192 -4.98 -11.69 -13.74
CA SER A 192 -4.76 -12.00 -12.33
C SER A 192 -4.50 -13.50 -12.16
N ILE A 193 -3.35 -13.83 -11.59
CA ILE A 193 -2.90 -15.20 -11.40
C ILE A 193 -2.75 -15.48 -9.90
N ARG A 194 -3.27 -16.63 -9.45
CA ARG A 194 -3.10 -17.13 -8.08
C ARG A 194 -2.21 -18.35 -8.12
N ARG A 195 -1.01 -18.24 -7.53
CA ARG A 195 0.02 -19.27 -7.61
C ARG A 195 0.87 -19.31 -6.33
N ASP A 196 1.05 -20.50 -5.79
CA ASP A 196 1.95 -20.78 -4.67
C ASP A 196 1.78 -19.80 -3.49
N GLU A 197 2.86 -19.38 -2.87
CA GLU A 197 2.93 -18.37 -1.79
C GLU A 197 3.53 -17.04 -2.28
N VAL A 198 3.35 -16.71 -3.56
CA VAL A 198 3.89 -15.48 -4.17
C VAL A 198 3.39 -14.24 -3.42
N PRO A 199 4.29 -13.42 -2.85
CA PRO A 199 3.90 -12.24 -2.08
C PRO A 199 3.22 -11.15 -2.92
N GLY A 200 3.59 -11.05 -4.20
CA GLY A 200 3.03 -10.12 -5.17
C GLY A 200 4.01 -9.77 -6.29
N ILE A 201 3.62 -10.03 -7.53
CA ILE A 201 4.32 -9.60 -8.74
C ILE A 201 3.36 -8.74 -9.54
N HIS A 202 3.85 -7.64 -10.09
CA HIS A 202 3.10 -6.77 -11.00
C HIS A 202 3.95 -6.50 -12.22
N SER A 203 3.43 -6.81 -13.40
CA SER A 203 4.09 -6.59 -14.69
C SER A 203 3.22 -5.72 -15.59
N ILE A 204 3.85 -4.76 -16.25
CA ILE A 204 3.21 -3.86 -17.21
C ILE A 204 4.02 -3.98 -18.49
N SER A 205 3.36 -4.30 -19.58
CA SER A 205 3.98 -4.51 -20.89
C SER A 205 3.38 -3.57 -21.93
N TYR A 206 4.24 -2.97 -22.73
CA TYR A 206 3.90 -2.24 -23.94
C TYR A 206 4.45 -3.02 -25.14
N ASP A 207 3.58 -3.50 -26.01
CA ASP A 207 3.89 -4.44 -27.10
C ASP A 207 3.56 -3.86 -28.46
N SER A 208 4.46 -4.01 -29.44
CA SER A 208 4.30 -3.62 -30.85
C SER A 208 4.78 -4.73 -31.78
N GLU A 209 4.60 -4.56 -33.08
CA GLU A 209 5.17 -5.49 -34.07
C GLU A 209 6.71 -5.53 -34.04
N ALA A 210 7.36 -4.48 -33.57
CA ALA A 210 8.81 -4.35 -33.60
C ALA A 210 9.49 -4.92 -32.34
N ASP A 211 8.90 -4.64 -31.18
CA ASP A 211 9.50 -4.97 -29.86
C ASP A 211 8.48 -4.88 -28.74
N LYS A 212 8.91 -5.32 -27.56
CA LYS A 212 8.13 -5.29 -26.32
C LYS A 212 8.95 -4.67 -25.20
N ILE A 213 8.37 -3.70 -24.49
CA ILE A 213 8.92 -3.11 -23.28
C ILE A 213 8.13 -3.65 -22.11
N THR A 214 8.82 -4.23 -21.11
CA THR A 214 8.18 -4.72 -19.89
C THR A 214 8.89 -4.17 -18.66
N ILE A 215 8.11 -3.63 -17.72
CA ILE A 215 8.55 -3.32 -16.38
C ILE A 215 7.89 -4.29 -15.40
N THR A 216 8.64 -4.74 -14.38
CA THR A 216 8.14 -5.70 -13.40
C THR A 216 8.62 -5.35 -12.01
N HIS A 217 7.70 -5.37 -11.05
CA HIS A 217 7.99 -5.38 -9.63
C HIS A 217 7.69 -6.77 -9.08
N ASP A 218 8.68 -7.41 -8.47
CA ASP A 218 8.58 -8.74 -7.84
C ASP A 218 8.93 -8.62 -6.36
N ALA A 219 7.94 -8.78 -5.49
CA ALA A 219 8.12 -8.74 -4.04
C ALA A 219 8.62 -10.10 -3.54
N HIS A 220 9.86 -10.17 -3.07
CA HIS A 220 10.44 -11.40 -2.51
C HIS A 220 9.96 -11.70 -1.08
N SER A 221 9.55 -10.66 -0.33
CA SER A 221 9.09 -10.80 1.06
C SER A 221 8.34 -9.55 1.52
N ARG A 222 7.74 -9.63 2.73
CA ARG A 222 7.09 -8.49 3.38
C ARG A 222 8.08 -7.46 3.98
N LYS A 223 9.39 -7.68 3.94
CA LYS A 223 10.38 -6.75 4.49
C LYS A 223 10.32 -5.35 3.88
N GLY A 224 10.02 -5.25 2.57
CA GLY A 224 9.86 -3.96 1.90
C GLY A 224 8.72 -3.12 2.45
N PHE A 225 7.61 -3.75 2.84
CA PHE A 225 6.46 -3.08 3.46
C PHE A 225 6.80 -2.61 4.89
N ALA A 226 7.45 -3.47 5.68
CA ALA A 226 7.83 -3.14 7.05
C ALA A 226 8.89 -2.03 7.09
N LEU A 227 9.88 -2.05 6.19
CA LEU A 227 10.84 -0.96 6.04
C LEU A 227 10.15 0.36 5.67
N GLY A 228 9.22 0.33 4.72
CA GLY A 228 8.47 1.52 4.34
C GLY A 228 7.63 2.08 5.49
N ALA A 229 7.03 1.24 6.34
CA ALA A 229 6.30 1.69 7.53
C ALA A 229 7.24 2.37 8.55
N VAL A 230 8.46 1.85 8.75
CA VAL A 230 9.45 2.48 9.63
C VAL A 230 9.94 3.81 9.06
N LEU A 231 10.21 3.89 7.75
CA LEU A 231 10.57 5.16 7.10
C LEU A 231 9.44 6.19 7.17
N ALA A 232 8.19 5.75 7.03
CA ALA A 232 7.03 6.61 7.22
C ALA A 232 6.94 7.13 8.66
N ALA A 233 7.28 6.31 9.67
CA ALA A 233 7.33 6.75 11.05
C ALA A 233 8.45 7.77 11.30
N GLU A 234 9.63 7.58 10.73
CA GLU A 234 10.74 8.55 10.78
C GLU A 234 10.31 9.90 10.17
N TYR A 235 9.65 9.86 9.02
CA TYR A 235 9.10 11.06 8.36
C TYR A 235 8.02 11.73 9.21
N THR A 236 7.07 10.95 9.73
CA THR A 236 5.92 11.43 10.51
C THR A 236 6.34 12.10 11.81
N LYS A 237 7.46 11.67 12.42
CA LYS A 237 8.00 12.31 13.62
C LYS A 237 8.20 13.81 13.41
N GLU A 238 8.74 14.23 12.27
CA GLU A 238 9.09 15.62 11.96
C GLU A 238 7.99 16.39 11.22
N HIS A 239 6.87 15.73 10.86
CA HIS A 239 5.78 16.32 10.08
C HIS A 239 4.44 16.21 10.83
N THR A 240 3.43 16.98 10.39
CA THR A 240 2.11 17.01 11.01
C THR A 240 1.00 17.00 9.96
N GLY A 241 -0.20 16.58 10.37
CA GLY A 241 -1.40 16.56 9.54
C GLY A 241 -1.67 15.19 8.91
N LEU A 242 -2.43 15.19 7.83
CA LEU A 242 -2.70 13.96 7.06
C LEU A 242 -1.60 13.77 6.00
N LEU A 243 -0.80 12.73 6.18
CA LEU A 243 0.38 12.42 5.38
C LEU A 243 0.17 11.13 4.59
N THR A 244 0.82 11.05 3.44
CA THR A 244 0.73 9.91 2.51
C THR A 244 2.10 9.51 1.97
N THR A 245 2.16 8.44 1.19
CA THR A 245 3.39 8.04 0.49
C THR A 245 3.89 9.09 -0.49
N SER A 246 3.03 9.94 -1.04
CA SER A 246 3.43 11.04 -1.93
C SER A 246 4.17 12.18 -1.19
N ASP A 247 3.95 12.31 0.12
CA ASP A 247 4.70 13.26 0.95
C ASP A 247 6.10 12.73 1.27
N LEU A 248 6.21 11.42 1.48
CA LEU A 248 7.46 10.73 1.81
C LEU A 248 8.35 10.52 0.57
N PHE A 249 7.76 10.08 -0.55
CA PHE A 249 8.47 9.76 -1.78
C PHE A 249 8.21 10.84 -2.85
N LYS A 250 9.12 11.78 -2.97
CA LYS A 250 9.07 12.88 -3.97
C LYS A 250 9.78 12.45 -5.25
N PHE A 251 9.12 11.61 -6.06
CA PHE A 251 9.60 11.20 -7.38
C PHE A 251 8.94 12.01 -8.49
#